data_ff92b2bf19ff4620314a550608d6876e
#
_entry.id   ff92b2bf19ff4620314a550608d6876e
#
_cell.length_a   1.000
_cell.length_b   1.000
_cell.length_c   1.000
_cell.angle_alpha   90.00
_cell.angle_beta   90.00
_cell.angle_gamma   90.00
#
_symmetry.space_group_name_H-M   'P 1'
#
loop_
_entity.id
_entity.type
_entity.pdbx_description
1 polymer ?
#
loop_
_entity_poly.entity_id
_entity_poly.type
_entity_poly.pdbx_seq_one_letter_code
_entity_poly.pdbx_strand_id
1 'polypeptide(L)'
;MILIRHPGPTQPIAVPGVVLRPPAVADAAALARLYFDAYEPGIAADSEQDALDDINLTFEDGYGVLAPTLSRLAWADEELVGALLVVERAPWPDTPDCPFIIELFTARTRRRQGIARLLLTSCAATTVALRVEEDNAPALTLYRDLGFHDG
;
A
#
# COMPACT_ATOMS: atom_id res chain seq x y z
N MET A 1 8.52 -3.10 -13.38
CA MET A 1 9.36 -1.88 -13.38
C MET A 1 9.35 -1.24 -11.99
N ILE A 2 10.40 -0.55 -11.64
CA ILE A 2 10.50 0.18 -10.38
C ILE A 2 10.20 1.65 -10.65
N LEU A 3 9.33 2.22 -9.84
CA LEU A 3 9.07 3.66 -9.82
C LEU A 3 9.51 4.24 -8.49
N ILE A 4 9.94 5.49 -8.50
CA ILE A 4 10.39 6.20 -7.30
C ILE A 4 9.76 7.58 -7.25
N ARG A 5 9.47 8.06 -6.05
CA ARG A 5 9.02 9.44 -5.82
C ARG A 5 9.84 10.06 -4.70
N HIS A 6 10.40 11.24 -4.98
CA HIS A 6 11.11 12.04 -4.00
C HIS A 6 10.13 12.97 -3.26
N PRO A 7 10.52 13.49 -2.07
CA PRO A 7 9.70 14.46 -1.35
C PRO A 7 9.37 15.65 -2.23
N GLY A 8 8.13 16.10 -2.16
CA GLY A 8 7.67 17.25 -2.93
C GLY A 8 6.34 17.78 -2.42
N PRO A 9 5.93 18.96 -2.89
CA PRO A 9 4.66 19.52 -2.51
C PRO A 9 3.51 18.64 -3.00
N THR A 10 2.52 18.43 -2.15
CA THR A 10 1.30 17.72 -2.48
C THR A 10 0.10 18.57 -2.15
N GLN A 11 -0.98 18.39 -2.90
CA GLN A 11 -2.25 18.99 -2.55
C GLN A 11 -2.91 18.14 -1.47
N PRO A 12 -3.46 18.75 -0.41
CA PRO A 12 -4.22 18.00 0.58
C PRO A 12 -5.38 17.26 -0.08
N ILE A 13 -5.49 15.97 0.22
CA ILE A 13 -6.59 15.13 -0.26
C ILE A 13 -7.36 14.65 0.97
N ALA A 14 -8.68 14.72 0.88
CA ALA A 14 -9.57 14.15 1.88
C ALA A 14 -10.62 13.32 1.17
N VAL A 15 -10.94 12.16 1.74
CA VAL A 15 -12.05 11.32 1.31
C VAL A 15 -13.07 11.34 2.45
N PRO A 16 -14.29 11.85 2.24
CA PRO A 16 -15.28 11.95 3.30
C PRO A 16 -15.52 10.60 3.98
N GLY A 17 -15.52 10.62 5.32
CA GLY A 17 -15.75 9.42 6.12
C GLY A 17 -14.58 8.46 6.23
N VAL A 18 -13.42 8.76 5.64
CA VAL A 18 -12.23 7.91 5.68
C VAL A 18 -11.15 8.53 6.57
N VAL A 19 -10.63 7.73 7.49
CA VAL A 19 -9.56 8.12 8.42
C VAL A 19 -8.37 7.19 8.23
N LEU A 20 -7.16 7.74 8.23
CA LEU A 20 -5.92 6.95 8.15
C LEU A 20 -5.36 6.69 9.54
N ARG A 21 -4.93 5.46 9.79
CA ARG A 21 -4.28 5.05 11.05
C ARG A 21 -3.06 4.19 10.74
N PRO A 22 -2.03 4.20 11.61
CA PRO A 22 -0.93 3.26 11.49
C PRO A 22 -1.43 1.81 11.64
N PRO A 23 -0.83 0.83 10.94
CA PRO A 23 -1.20 -0.56 11.12
C PRO A 23 -0.75 -1.07 12.49
N ALA A 24 -1.55 -1.95 13.08
CA ALA A 24 -1.23 -2.66 14.32
C ALA A 24 -1.41 -4.15 14.11
N VAL A 25 -0.70 -4.96 14.89
CA VAL A 25 -0.78 -6.43 14.79
C VAL A 25 -2.23 -6.92 14.97
N ALA A 26 -3.00 -6.23 15.83
CA ALA A 26 -4.41 -6.55 16.04
C ALA A 26 -5.26 -6.40 14.78
N ASP A 27 -4.79 -5.67 13.78
CA ASP A 27 -5.49 -5.47 12.50
C ASP A 27 -5.24 -6.60 11.50
N ALA A 28 -4.39 -7.57 11.83
CA ALA A 28 -3.92 -8.58 10.87
C ALA A 28 -5.06 -9.36 10.21
N ALA A 29 -6.08 -9.77 10.96
CA ALA A 29 -7.20 -10.52 10.40
C ALA A 29 -8.03 -9.68 9.42
N ALA A 30 -8.35 -8.43 9.79
CA ALA A 30 -9.08 -7.52 8.90
C ALA A 30 -8.27 -7.19 7.65
N LEU A 31 -6.98 -6.98 7.82
CA LEU A 31 -6.05 -6.67 6.74
C LEU A 31 -5.92 -7.85 5.76
N ALA A 32 -5.81 -9.07 6.29
CA ALA A 32 -5.72 -10.27 5.47
C ALA A 32 -7.00 -10.50 4.65
N ARG A 33 -8.17 -10.27 5.24
CA ARG A 33 -9.44 -10.39 4.53
C ARG A 33 -9.53 -9.37 3.41
N LEU A 34 -9.19 -8.11 3.68
CA LEU A 34 -9.20 -7.07 2.65
C LEU A 34 -8.18 -7.40 1.54
N TYR A 35 -6.99 -7.84 1.90
CA TYR A 35 -5.96 -8.23 0.95
C TYR A 35 -6.45 -9.35 0.03
N PHE A 36 -7.06 -10.38 0.59
CA PHE A 36 -7.61 -11.49 -0.18
C PHE A 36 -8.73 -11.07 -1.14
N ASP A 37 -9.64 -10.21 -0.67
CA ASP A 37 -10.82 -9.79 -1.43
C ASP A 37 -10.52 -8.69 -2.45
N ALA A 38 -9.48 -7.89 -2.25
CA ALA A 38 -9.17 -6.74 -3.10
C ALA A 38 -8.64 -7.14 -4.49
N TYR A 39 -8.02 -8.31 -4.58
CA TYR A 39 -7.47 -8.83 -5.84
C TYR A 39 -8.39 -9.89 -6.45
N GLU A 40 -8.19 -10.17 -7.75
CA GLU A 40 -8.86 -11.29 -8.38
C GLU A 40 -8.51 -12.61 -7.68
N PRO A 41 -9.41 -13.61 -7.68
CA PRO A 41 -9.14 -14.89 -7.02
C PRO A 41 -7.79 -15.48 -7.41
N GLY A 42 -7.00 -15.88 -6.41
CA GLY A 42 -5.69 -16.50 -6.60
C GLY A 42 -4.52 -15.54 -6.85
N ILE A 43 -4.77 -14.23 -6.98
CA ILE A 43 -3.68 -13.26 -7.22
C ILE A 43 -2.97 -12.90 -5.92
N ALA A 44 -3.71 -12.54 -4.86
CA ALA A 44 -3.11 -12.19 -3.59
C ALA A 44 -2.60 -13.42 -2.86
N ALA A 45 -3.44 -14.43 -2.77
CA ALA A 45 -3.17 -15.70 -2.09
C ALA A 45 -4.17 -16.76 -2.57
N ASP A 46 -3.84 -18.03 -2.37
CA ASP A 46 -4.71 -19.15 -2.77
C ASP A 46 -5.92 -19.32 -1.84
N SER A 47 -5.82 -18.82 -0.59
CA SER A 47 -6.86 -18.92 0.41
C SER A 47 -6.78 -17.75 1.39
N GLU A 48 -7.85 -17.55 2.19
CA GLU A 48 -7.83 -16.55 3.27
C GLU A 48 -6.76 -16.86 4.30
N GLN A 49 -6.50 -18.14 4.58
CA GLN A 49 -5.45 -18.54 5.52
C GLN A 49 -4.06 -18.16 4.98
N ASP A 50 -3.81 -18.39 3.70
CA ASP A 50 -2.54 -18.02 3.08
C ASP A 50 -2.37 -16.49 3.07
N ALA A 51 -3.45 -15.74 2.88
CA ALA A 51 -3.44 -14.29 2.98
C ALA A 51 -3.08 -13.84 4.41
N LEU A 52 -3.65 -14.49 5.42
CA LEU A 52 -3.33 -14.19 6.82
C LEU A 52 -1.87 -14.50 7.14
N ASP A 53 -1.37 -15.63 6.67
CA ASP A 53 0.03 -16.02 6.86
C ASP A 53 0.98 -14.98 6.23
N ASP A 54 0.64 -14.49 5.05
CA ASP A 54 1.42 -13.47 4.34
C ASP A 54 1.40 -12.12 5.08
N ILE A 55 0.25 -11.70 5.59
CA ILE A 55 0.13 -10.48 6.39
C ILE A 55 0.90 -10.62 7.71
N ASN A 56 0.80 -11.76 8.39
CA ASN A 56 1.57 -12.02 9.60
C ASN A 56 3.08 -11.96 9.32
N LEU A 57 3.51 -12.52 8.20
CA LEU A 57 4.92 -12.43 7.78
C LEU A 57 5.35 -10.98 7.56
N THR A 58 4.48 -10.14 7.02
CA THR A 58 4.73 -8.70 6.86
C THR A 58 4.96 -8.03 8.22
N PHE A 59 4.13 -8.32 9.23
CA PHE A 59 4.31 -7.79 10.59
C PHE A 59 5.54 -8.34 11.29
N GLU A 60 6.01 -9.52 10.90
CA GLU A 60 7.23 -10.16 11.44
C GLU A 60 8.49 -9.75 10.68
N ASP A 61 8.43 -8.71 9.87
CA ASP A 61 9.54 -8.18 9.07
C ASP A 61 10.06 -9.15 7.99
N GLY A 62 9.21 -10.08 7.54
CA GLY A 62 9.58 -11.08 6.53
C GLY A 62 9.88 -10.49 5.14
N TYR A 63 9.34 -9.31 4.85
CA TYR A 63 9.59 -8.58 3.61
C TYR A 63 10.39 -7.29 3.83
N GLY A 64 11.10 -7.18 4.93
CA GLY A 64 11.77 -5.99 5.39
C GLY A 64 11.08 -5.40 6.61
N VAL A 65 11.78 -4.51 7.31
CA VAL A 65 11.23 -3.89 8.53
C VAL A 65 10.05 -2.98 8.16
N LEU A 66 8.88 -3.30 8.69
CA LEU A 66 7.68 -2.51 8.44
C LEU A 66 7.86 -1.09 9.02
N ALA A 67 7.63 -0.07 8.19
CA ALA A 67 7.76 1.32 8.57
C ALA A 67 6.42 1.84 9.14
N PRO A 68 6.27 1.94 10.46
CA PRO A 68 4.99 2.30 11.08
C PRO A 68 4.60 3.76 10.84
N THR A 69 5.57 4.63 10.56
CA THR A 69 5.31 6.05 10.28
C THR A 69 4.90 6.31 8.84
N LEU A 70 5.15 5.37 7.94
CA LEU A 70 4.83 5.49 6.50
C LEU A 70 3.66 4.61 6.09
N SER A 71 3.48 3.48 6.76
CA SER A 71 2.36 2.57 6.51
C SER A 71 1.07 3.14 7.08
N ARG A 72 -0.04 2.95 6.35
CA ARG A 72 -1.36 3.46 6.76
C ARG A 72 -2.45 2.49 6.40
N LEU A 73 -3.42 2.39 7.28
CA LEU A 73 -4.69 1.72 7.01
C LEU A 73 -5.78 2.78 6.88
N ALA A 74 -6.64 2.63 5.89
CA ALA A 74 -7.78 3.51 5.66
C ALA A 74 -9.04 2.87 6.22
N TRP A 75 -9.69 3.56 7.15
CA TRP A 75 -10.90 3.10 7.83
C TRP A 75 -12.08 4.00 7.47
N ALA A 76 -13.19 3.39 7.11
CA ALA A 76 -14.48 4.06 6.99
C ALA A 76 -15.35 3.52 8.14
N ASP A 77 -15.52 4.31 9.19
CA ASP A 77 -16.06 3.88 10.47
C ASP A 77 -15.23 2.71 11.04
N GLU A 78 -15.81 1.54 11.22
CA GLU A 78 -15.11 0.35 11.70
C GLU A 78 -14.71 -0.61 10.59
N GLU A 79 -14.90 -0.21 9.33
CA GLU A 79 -14.56 -1.03 8.16
C GLU A 79 -13.21 -0.63 7.58
N LEU A 80 -12.32 -1.60 7.42
CA LEU A 80 -11.05 -1.40 6.72
C LEU A 80 -11.33 -1.36 5.22
N VAL A 81 -10.95 -0.25 4.56
CA VAL A 81 -11.26 -0.02 3.14
C VAL A 81 -10.03 0.15 2.26
N GLY A 82 -8.86 0.26 2.84
CA GLY A 82 -7.62 0.37 2.08
C GLY A 82 -6.39 0.20 2.95
N ALA A 83 -5.26 -0.08 2.32
CA ALA A 83 -3.99 -0.26 3.01
C ALA A 83 -2.81 0.17 2.16
N LEU A 84 -1.84 0.80 2.80
CA LEU A 84 -0.51 1.10 2.27
C LEU A 84 0.49 0.51 3.25
N LEU A 85 1.25 -0.50 2.81
CA LEU A 85 2.27 -1.15 3.61
C LEU A 85 3.63 -0.81 3.03
N VAL A 86 4.48 -0.19 3.85
CA VAL A 86 5.79 0.29 3.47
C VAL A 86 6.82 -0.33 4.38
N VAL A 87 7.89 -0.87 3.80
CA VAL A 87 9.06 -1.36 4.55
C VAL A 87 10.19 -0.33 4.44
N GLU A 88 11.06 -0.30 5.45
CA GLU A 88 12.19 0.65 5.47
C GLU A 88 13.15 0.40 4.31
N ARG A 89 13.30 -0.86 3.92
CA ARG A 89 14.13 -1.28 2.80
C ARG A 89 13.64 -2.65 2.32
N ALA A 90 13.42 -2.77 1.01
CA ALA A 90 13.03 -4.06 0.43
C ALA A 90 14.20 -5.05 0.41
N PRO A 91 13.93 -6.35 0.59
CA PRO A 91 14.98 -7.36 0.65
C PRO A 91 15.52 -7.79 -0.73
N TRP A 92 14.93 -7.29 -1.81
CA TRP A 92 15.27 -7.70 -3.17
C TRP A 92 16.44 -6.90 -3.74
N PRO A 93 17.38 -7.53 -4.50
CA PRO A 93 18.59 -6.85 -4.94
C PRO A 93 18.36 -5.77 -6.00
N ASP A 94 17.25 -5.80 -6.71
CA ASP A 94 16.91 -4.83 -7.77
C ASP A 94 16.14 -3.61 -7.27
N THR A 95 15.96 -3.49 -5.95
CA THR A 95 15.21 -2.38 -5.34
C THR A 95 16.15 -1.30 -4.83
N PRO A 96 15.74 -0.01 -4.89
CA PRO A 96 16.57 1.08 -4.39
C PRO A 96 16.68 1.06 -2.85
N ASP A 97 17.72 1.72 -2.36
CA ASP A 97 18.01 1.83 -0.93
C ASP A 97 17.18 2.95 -0.30
N CYS A 98 15.88 2.76 -0.25
CA CYS A 98 14.92 3.69 0.34
C CYS A 98 13.66 2.92 0.77
N PRO A 99 12.77 3.54 1.54
CA PRO A 99 11.49 2.93 1.87
C PRO A 99 10.76 2.44 0.62
N PHE A 100 10.19 1.26 0.72
CA PHE A 100 9.58 0.56 -0.41
C PHE A 100 8.15 0.16 -0.08
N ILE A 101 7.24 0.54 -0.97
CA ILE A 101 5.83 0.16 -0.86
C ILE A 101 5.70 -1.29 -1.32
N ILE A 102 5.39 -2.19 -0.40
CA ILE A 102 5.21 -3.60 -0.73
C ILE A 102 3.75 -3.95 -1.05
N GLU A 103 2.81 -3.18 -0.52
CA GLU A 103 1.38 -3.38 -0.79
C GLU A 103 0.64 -2.05 -0.82
N LEU A 104 -0.24 -1.93 -1.79
CA LEU A 104 -1.23 -0.86 -1.88
C LEU A 104 -2.50 -1.45 -2.47
N PHE A 105 -3.56 -1.51 -1.68
CA PHE A 105 -4.83 -2.04 -2.17
C PHE A 105 -6.01 -1.35 -1.50
N THR A 106 -7.16 -1.38 -2.19
CA THR A 106 -8.42 -0.81 -1.71
C THR A 106 -9.53 -1.82 -1.88
N ALA A 107 -10.56 -1.72 -1.04
CA ALA A 107 -11.75 -2.54 -1.18
C ALA A 107 -12.40 -2.32 -2.56
N ARG A 108 -12.84 -3.39 -3.21
CA ARG A 108 -13.47 -3.31 -4.54
C ARG A 108 -14.66 -2.37 -4.55
N THR A 109 -15.44 -2.37 -3.47
CA THR A 109 -16.63 -1.52 -3.32
C THR A 109 -16.30 -0.05 -3.11
N ARG A 110 -15.03 0.26 -2.87
CA ARG A 110 -14.55 1.62 -2.57
C ARG A 110 -13.60 2.17 -3.64
N ARG A 111 -13.46 1.49 -4.77
CA ARG A 111 -12.60 1.95 -5.86
C ARG A 111 -13.14 3.23 -6.47
N ARG A 112 -12.24 4.04 -7.07
CA ARG A 112 -12.53 5.34 -7.69
C ARG A 112 -13.04 6.41 -6.73
N GLN A 113 -12.81 6.23 -5.43
CA GLN A 113 -13.17 7.23 -4.41
C GLN A 113 -11.98 8.05 -3.92
N GLY A 114 -10.78 7.79 -4.45
CA GLY A 114 -9.58 8.52 -4.08
C GLY A 114 -8.82 7.95 -2.87
N ILE A 115 -9.18 6.75 -2.39
CA ILE A 115 -8.52 6.14 -1.22
C ILE A 115 -7.04 5.86 -1.49
N ALA A 116 -6.70 5.31 -2.67
CA ALA A 116 -5.30 5.07 -3.03
C ALA A 116 -4.49 6.37 -3.09
N ARG A 117 -5.07 7.44 -3.63
CA ARG A 117 -4.44 8.76 -3.65
C ARG A 117 -4.22 9.30 -2.25
N LEU A 118 -5.21 9.17 -1.38
CA LEU A 118 -5.11 9.57 0.02
C LEU A 118 -3.96 8.83 0.73
N LEU A 119 -3.89 7.51 0.56
CA LEU A 119 -2.82 6.68 1.13
C LEU A 119 -1.44 7.10 0.62
N LEU A 120 -1.28 7.22 -0.69
CA LEU A 120 0.01 7.59 -1.31
C LEU A 120 0.44 9.01 -0.94
N THR A 121 -0.50 9.93 -0.78
CA THR A 121 -0.21 11.30 -0.38
C THR A 121 0.26 11.37 1.08
N SER A 122 -0.18 10.44 1.92
CA SER A 122 0.19 10.42 3.34
C SER A 122 1.69 10.20 3.58
N CYS A 123 2.42 9.62 2.62
CA CYS A 123 3.87 9.40 2.72
C CYS A 123 4.68 10.31 1.77
N ALA A 124 4.12 11.43 1.33
CA ALA A 124 4.74 12.31 0.34
C ALA A 124 5.97 13.07 0.85
N ALA A 125 6.18 13.15 2.15
CA ALA A 125 7.34 13.82 2.75
C ALA A 125 8.62 12.98 2.70
N THR A 126 8.53 11.73 2.26
CA THR A 126 9.64 10.77 2.26
C THR A 126 9.82 10.20 0.86
N THR A 127 11.06 9.96 0.45
CA THR A 127 11.34 9.20 -0.77
C THR A 127 10.80 7.78 -0.60
N VAL A 128 10.00 7.31 -1.54
CA VAL A 128 9.47 5.95 -1.56
C VAL A 128 9.54 5.39 -2.98
N ALA A 129 9.71 4.08 -3.08
CA ALA A 129 9.69 3.36 -4.34
C ALA A 129 8.66 2.24 -4.30
N LEU A 130 8.30 1.76 -5.46
CA LEU A 130 7.37 0.63 -5.61
C LEU A 130 7.67 -0.14 -6.89
N ARG A 131 7.10 -1.33 -6.98
CA ARG A 131 7.11 -2.13 -8.21
C ARG A 131 5.73 -2.13 -8.83
N VAL A 132 5.65 -2.02 -10.13
CA VAL A 132 4.39 -2.08 -10.89
C VAL A 132 4.66 -2.83 -12.20
N GLU A 133 3.67 -3.59 -12.64
CA GLU A 133 3.73 -4.24 -13.95
C GLU A 133 3.57 -3.22 -15.07
N GLU A 134 4.36 -3.37 -16.13
CA GLU A 134 4.38 -2.42 -17.26
C GLU A 134 3.04 -2.33 -17.99
N ASP A 135 2.23 -3.39 -17.94
CA ASP A 135 0.92 -3.44 -18.56
C ASP A 135 -0.22 -2.96 -17.66
N ASN A 136 0.08 -2.58 -16.40
CA ASN A 136 -0.92 -2.06 -15.47
C ASN A 136 -1.12 -0.56 -15.71
N ALA A 137 -1.82 -0.21 -16.79
CA ALA A 137 -2.01 1.19 -17.19
C ALA A 137 -2.75 2.05 -16.13
N PRO A 138 -3.81 1.58 -15.47
CA PRO A 138 -4.46 2.37 -14.43
C PRO A 138 -3.54 2.72 -13.26
N ALA A 139 -2.73 1.77 -12.80
CA ALA A 139 -1.78 2.01 -11.72
C ALA A 139 -0.67 2.97 -12.15
N LEU A 140 -0.11 2.78 -13.35
CA LEU A 140 0.91 3.68 -13.88
C LEU A 140 0.40 5.12 -13.97
N THR A 141 -0.82 5.33 -14.46
CA THR A 141 -1.42 6.66 -14.53
C THR A 141 -1.51 7.28 -13.13
N LEU A 142 -2.01 6.54 -12.15
CA LEU A 142 -2.11 7.00 -10.77
C LEU A 142 -0.75 7.39 -10.21
N TYR A 143 0.25 6.53 -10.35
CA TYR A 143 1.57 6.78 -9.79
C TYR A 143 2.26 7.98 -10.46
N ARG A 144 2.20 8.09 -11.78
CA ARG A 144 2.79 9.23 -12.49
C ARG A 144 2.10 10.54 -12.16
N ASP A 145 0.78 10.54 -12.01
CA ASP A 145 0.02 11.73 -11.55
C ASP A 145 0.47 12.20 -10.17
N LEU A 146 0.94 11.28 -9.33
CA LEU A 146 1.40 11.58 -7.98
C LEU A 146 2.91 11.81 -7.87
N GLY A 147 3.61 11.93 -9.00
CA GLY A 147 5.01 12.29 -9.05
C GLY A 147 6.00 11.13 -9.06
N PHE A 148 5.52 9.89 -9.20
CA PHE A 148 6.41 8.76 -9.38
C PHE A 148 6.99 8.76 -10.80
N HIS A 149 8.25 8.41 -10.92
CA HIS A 149 8.96 8.30 -12.20
C HIS A 149 9.85 7.05 -12.20
N ASP A 150 10.38 6.72 -13.36
CA ASP A 150 11.24 5.54 -13.50
C ASP A 150 12.47 5.69 -12.58
N GLY A 151 12.70 4.66 -11.80
CA GLY A 151 13.80 4.61 -10.84
C GLY A 151 15.09 4.04 -11.37
#